data_b236f392141196c07a8850b179b9317c
#
_entry.id   b236f392141196c07a8850b179b9317c
#
_cell.length_a   1.000
_cell.length_b   1.000
_cell.length_c   1.000
_cell.angle_alpha   90.00
_cell.angle_beta   90.00
_cell.angle_gamma   90.00
#
_symmetry.space_group_name_H-M   'P 1'
#
loop_
_entity.id
_entity.type
_entity.pdbx_description
1 polymer ?
#
loop_
_entity_poly.entity_id
_entity_poly.type
_entity_poly.pdbx_seq_one_letter_code
_entity_poly.pdbx_strand_id
1 'polypeptide(L)'
;LTDIHREVAALIGKVPMFGICLGHQIISHALGAKTFKLKFGHRGANHPVKDLKTGKISITSQNHGFAVDPDTVPDNVEITLINLNDNTVEGIAHRTLPVFSVQYHPEAAPGPRDPQYLFRDFRKMIAASKRQHAR
;
A
#
# COMPACT_ATOMS: atom_id res chain seq x y z
N LEU A 1 18.21 3.94 5.49
CA LEU A 1 16.87 3.33 5.27
C LEU A 1 16.72 1.99 5.97
N THR A 2 17.81 1.22 6.14
CA THR A 2 17.73 -0.06 6.85
C THR A 2 17.27 0.08 8.30
N ASP A 3 17.62 1.15 8.98
CA ASP A 3 17.17 1.40 10.35
C ASP A 3 15.67 1.68 10.42
N ILE A 4 15.15 2.45 9.45
CA ILE A 4 13.70 2.71 9.33
C ILE A 4 12.95 1.41 9.05
N HIS A 5 13.48 0.55 8.18
CA HIS A 5 12.87 -0.76 7.89
C HIS A 5 12.79 -1.63 9.14
N ARG A 6 13.83 -1.65 9.97
CA ARG A 6 13.83 -2.40 11.23
C ARG A 6 12.81 -1.86 12.23
N GLU A 7 12.74 -0.55 12.36
CA GLU A 7 11.78 0.09 13.28
C GLU A 7 10.34 -0.21 12.87
N VAL A 8 10.04 -0.11 11.58
CA VAL A 8 8.71 -0.45 11.06
C VAL A 8 8.42 -1.94 11.26
N ALA A 9 9.37 -2.81 10.95
CA ALA A 9 9.21 -4.26 11.14
C ALA A 9 8.91 -4.60 12.61
N ALA A 10 9.54 -3.90 13.55
CA ALA A 10 9.32 -4.12 14.99
C ALA A 10 7.91 -3.72 15.43
N LEU A 11 7.25 -2.79 14.72
CA LEU A 11 5.90 -2.34 15.03
C LEU A 11 4.81 -3.14 14.34
N ILE A 12 5.14 -3.88 13.28
CA ILE A 12 4.17 -4.69 12.54
C ILE A 12 3.57 -5.74 13.47
N GLY A 13 2.25 -5.79 13.53
CA GLY A 13 1.52 -6.66 14.43
C GLY A 13 1.25 -6.08 15.80
N LYS A 14 1.96 -5.01 16.19
CA LYS A 14 1.75 -4.32 17.47
C LYS A 14 0.80 -3.14 17.35
N VAL A 15 0.85 -2.44 16.21
CA VAL A 15 -0.03 -1.31 15.91
C VAL A 15 -0.55 -1.43 14.49
N PRO A 16 -1.76 -0.91 14.20
CA PRO A 16 -2.23 -0.80 12.82
C PRO A 16 -1.34 0.14 12.00
N MET A 17 -1.09 -0.21 10.75
CA MET A 17 -0.23 0.58 9.86
C MET A 17 -0.86 0.75 8.49
N PHE A 18 -0.78 1.97 7.97
CA PHE A 18 -1.18 2.30 6.61
C PHE A 18 -0.07 3.14 5.97
N GLY A 19 0.52 2.64 4.90
CA GLY A 19 1.61 3.33 4.19
C GLY A 19 1.16 3.93 2.87
N ILE A 20 1.70 5.10 2.56
CA ILE A 20 1.41 5.85 1.32
C ILE A 20 2.73 6.17 0.63
N CYS A 21 2.84 5.87 -0.66
CA CYS A 21 3.99 6.15 -1.53
C CYS A 21 5.30 5.58 -0.95
N LEU A 22 6.18 6.40 -0.44
CA LEU A 22 7.42 5.92 0.20
C LEU A 22 7.11 5.01 1.39
N GLY A 23 6.06 5.35 2.17
CA GLY A 23 5.60 4.51 3.28
C GLY A 23 5.17 3.11 2.83
N HIS A 24 4.55 3.00 1.66
CA HIS A 24 4.22 1.73 1.06
C HIS A 24 5.48 0.90 0.78
N GLN A 25 6.51 1.52 0.21
CA GLN A 25 7.77 0.83 -0.08
C GLN A 25 8.48 0.39 1.20
N ILE A 26 8.49 1.23 2.22
CA ILE A 26 9.08 0.90 3.52
C ILE A 26 8.36 -0.29 4.16
N ILE A 27 7.03 -0.28 4.19
CA ILE A 27 6.23 -1.39 4.72
C ILE A 27 6.48 -2.66 3.92
N SER A 28 6.54 -2.56 2.60
CA SER A 28 6.80 -3.71 1.73
C SER A 28 8.15 -4.36 2.05
N HIS A 29 9.20 -3.56 2.21
CA HIS A 29 10.51 -4.06 2.62
C HIS A 29 10.48 -4.69 4.02
N ALA A 30 9.78 -4.07 4.96
CA ALA A 30 9.65 -4.60 6.32
C ALA A 30 8.93 -5.95 6.34
N LEU A 31 8.03 -6.19 5.39
CA LEU A 31 7.32 -7.46 5.24
C LEU A 31 8.10 -8.50 4.44
N GLY A 32 9.26 -8.15 3.89
CA GLY A 32 10.13 -9.08 3.18
C GLY A 32 10.11 -8.96 1.66
N ALA A 33 9.36 -8.04 1.09
CA ALA A 33 9.36 -7.79 -0.34
C ALA A 33 10.54 -6.89 -0.75
N LYS A 34 10.81 -6.84 -2.05
CA LYS A 34 11.86 -5.99 -2.61
C LYS A 34 11.26 -5.03 -3.63
N THR A 35 11.96 -3.93 -3.89
CA THR A 35 11.58 -2.96 -4.92
C THR A 35 12.56 -3.02 -6.09
N PHE A 36 12.11 -2.54 -7.24
CA PHE A 36 12.97 -2.40 -8.41
C PHE A 36 12.75 -1.02 -9.03
N LYS A 37 13.74 -0.55 -9.77
CA LYS A 37 13.67 0.75 -10.43
C LYS A 37 12.84 0.62 -11.72
N LEU A 38 11.82 1.46 -11.85
CA LEU A 38 11.02 1.55 -13.08
C LEU A 38 11.83 2.24 -14.17
N LYS A 39 11.65 1.80 -15.42
CA LYS A 39 12.36 2.38 -16.56
C LYS A 39 12.03 3.88 -16.72
N PHE A 40 10.74 4.24 -16.57
CA PHE A 40 10.28 5.63 -16.76
C PHE A 40 9.71 6.25 -15.51
N GLY A 41 9.42 5.46 -14.46
CA GLY A 41 8.72 5.91 -13.27
C GLY A 41 7.24 6.17 -13.54
N HIS A 42 6.50 6.44 -12.46
CA HIS A 42 5.10 6.87 -12.53
C HIS A 42 4.99 8.29 -12.00
N ARG A 43 4.59 9.20 -12.86
CA ARG A 43 4.43 10.63 -12.52
C ARG A 43 3.17 11.17 -13.14
N GLY A 44 2.50 12.09 -12.43
CA GLY A 44 1.30 12.73 -12.90
C GLY A 44 0.03 12.19 -12.25
N ALA A 45 -1.11 12.66 -12.74
CA ALA A 45 -2.41 12.44 -12.13
C ALA A 45 -3.35 11.57 -13.00
N ASN A 46 -2.79 10.71 -13.85
CA ASN A 46 -3.56 9.95 -14.82
C ASN A 46 -3.20 8.45 -14.84
N HIS A 47 -2.81 7.89 -13.69
CA HIS A 47 -2.42 6.48 -13.60
C HIS A 47 -3.61 5.62 -13.13
N PRO A 48 -4.14 4.73 -13.99
CA PRO A 48 -5.27 3.87 -13.62
C PRO A 48 -4.80 2.71 -12.75
N VAL A 49 -5.44 2.56 -11.59
CA VAL A 49 -5.15 1.51 -10.63
C VAL A 49 -6.40 0.68 -10.40
N LYS A 50 -6.27 -0.63 -10.50
CA LYS A 50 -7.36 -1.57 -10.29
C LYS A 50 -7.26 -2.23 -8.94
N ASP A 51 -8.37 -2.21 -8.20
CA ASP A 51 -8.55 -2.99 -6.99
C ASP A 51 -8.88 -4.43 -7.39
N LEU A 52 -8.00 -5.36 -7.05
CA LEU A 52 -8.13 -6.77 -7.45
C LEU A 52 -9.30 -7.47 -6.75
N LYS A 53 -9.74 -6.96 -5.59
CA LYS A 53 -10.85 -7.54 -4.83
C LYS A 53 -12.19 -7.12 -5.39
N THR A 54 -12.36 -5.85 -5.73
CA THR A 54 -13.64 -5.28 -6.18
C THR A 54 -13.76 -5.11 -7.68
N GLY A 55 -12.63 -5.11 -8.40
CA GLY A 55 -12.57 -4.82 -9.83
C GLY A 55 -12.69 -3.34 -10.17
N LYS A 56 -12.82 -2.46 -9.17
CA LYS A 56 -12.95 -1.02 -9.40
C LYS A 56 -11.63 -0.44 -9.88
N ILE A 57 -11.75 0.54 -10.79
CA ILE A 57 -10.59 1.26 -11.34
C ILE A 57 -10.68 2.70 -10.88
N SER A 58 -9.56 3.20 -10.36
CA SER A 58 -9.43 4.60 -9.93
C SER A 58 -8.30 5.25 -10.70
N ILE A 59 -8.48 6.51 -11.07
CA ILE A 59 -7.40 7.32 -11.64
C ILE A 59 -6.64 7.95 -10.48
N THR A 60 -5.33 7.75 -10.45
CA THR A 60 -4.50 8.10 -9.30
C THR A 60 -3.40 9.08 -9.67
N SER A 61 -2.96 9.83 -8.66
CA SER A 61 -1.79 10.72 -8.73
C SER A 61 -0.58 9.99 -8.17
N GLN A 62 0.51 9.99 -8.93
CA GLN A 62 1.71 9.26 -8.57
C GLN A 62 2.97 10.09 -8.83
N ASN A 63 4.00 9.83 -8.02
CA ASN A 63 5.31 10.42 -8.20
C ASN A 63 6.36 9.51 -7.54
N HIS A 64 6.79 8.48 -8.26
CA HIS A 64 7.80 7.55 -7.76
C HIS A 64 8.56 6.89 -8.90
N GLY A 65 9.80 6.49 -8.62
CA GLY A 65 10.67 5.83 -9.59
C GLY A 65 10.88 4.33 -9.32
N PHE A 66 10.33 3.82 -8.21
CA PHE A 66 10.47 2.42 -7.80
C PHE A 66 9.11 1.80 -7.58
N ALA A 67 9.02 0.49 -7.77
CA ALA A 67 7.81 -0.28 -7.48
C ALA A 67 8.19 -1.58 -6.75
N VAL A 68 7.23 -2.16 -6.05
CA VAL A 68 7.41 -3.45 -5.38
C VAL A 68 7.47 -4.56 -6.43
N ASP A 69 8.47 -5.43 -6.33
CA ASP A 69 8.62 -6.60 -7.19
C ASP A 69 7.60 -7.67 -6.75
N PRO A 70 6.62 -8.01 -7.61
CA PRO A 70 5.58 -8.98 -7.23
C PRO A 70 6.14 -10.37 -6.91
N ASP A 71 7.25 -10.74 -7.53
CA ASP A 71 7.86 -12.06 -7.32
C ASP A 71 8.50 -12.21 -5.95
N THR A 72 8.73 -11.10 -5.26
CA THR A 72 9.35 -11.09 -3.92
C THR A 72 8.33 -10.96 -2.79
N VAL A 73 7.04 -10.78 -3.10
CA VAL A 73 5.99 -10.64 -2.11
C VAL A 73 5.76 -11.98 -1.41
N PRO A 74 5.89 -12.05 -0.05
CA PRO A 74 5.70 -13.31 0.67
C PRO A 74 4.25 -13.81 0.63
N ASP A 75 4.04 -15.10 0.94
CA ASP A 75 2.72 -15.72 0.90
C ASP A 75 1.73 -15.12 1.91
N ASN A 76 2.22 -14.56 3.02
CA ASN A 76 1.37 -13.92 4.02
C ASN A 76 0.99 -12.48 3.67
N VAL A 77 1.41 -11.99 2.51
CA VAL A 77 1.09 -10.67 1.99
C VAL A 77 0.33 -10.80 0.68
N GLU A 78 -0.74 -10.04 0.56
CA GLU A 78 -1.62 -10.03 -0.62
C GLU A 78 -1.33 -8.77 -1.45
N ILE A 79 -1.22 -8.94 -2.76
CA ILE A 79 -1.22 -7.81 -3.70
C ILE A 79 -2.67 -7.39 -3.90
N THR A 80 -3.01 -6.16 -3.52
CA THR A 80 -4.39 -5.67 -3.52
C THR A 80 -4.73 -4.79 -4.71
N LEU A 81 -3.73 -4.08 -5.24
CA LEU A 81 -3.92 -3.09 -6.30
C LEU A 81 -2.81 -3.24 -7.34
N ILE A 82 -3.16 -3.07 -8.61
CA ILE A 82 -2.20 -3.07 -9.72
C ILE A 82 -2.42 -1.87 -10.63
N ASN A 83 -1.33 -1.40 -11.23
CA ASN A 83 -1.37 -0.38 -12.27
C ASN A 83 -1.79 -1.04 -13.59
N LEU A 84 -2.82 -0.53 -14.25
CA LEU A 84 -3.33 -1.12 -15.49
C LEU A 84 -2.44 -0.86 -16.71
N ASN A 85 -1.54 0.11 -16.66
CA ASN A 85 -0.65 0.40 -17.77
C ASN A 85 0.50 -0.60 -17.87
N ASP A 86 1.03 -1.08 -16.75
CA ASP A 86 2.23 -1.92 -16.74
C ASP A 86 2.18 -3.09 -15.75
N ASN A 87 1.05 -3.31 -15.11
CA ASN A 87 0.83 -4.39 -14.12
C ASN A 87 1.74 -4.33 -12.89
N THR A 88 2.31 -3.17 -12.60
CA THR A 88 3.11 -3.01 -11.37
C THR A 88 2.24 -3.02 -10.13
N VAL A 89 2.83 -3.41 -8.99
CA VAL A 89 2.15 -3.45 -7.70
C VAL A 89 1.85 -2.02 -7.25
N GLU A 90 0.60 -1.74 -6.94
CA GLU A 90 0.15 -0.43 -6.44
C GLU A 90 -0.40 -0.50 -5.01
N GLY A 91 -0.56 -1.68 -4.47
CA GLY A 91 -1.01 -1.86 -3.09
C GLY A 91 -0.77 -3.26 -2.58
N ILE A 92 -0.54 -3.36 -1.30
CA ILE A 92 -0.40 -4.64 -0.58
C ILE A 92 -1.17 -4.59 0.74
N ALA A 93 -1.48 -5.76 1.27
CA ALA A 93 -2.05 -5.93 2.61
C ALA A 93 -1.54 -7.23 3.22
N HIS A 94 -1.25 -7.23 4.51
CA HIS A 94 -0.98 -8.48 5.21
C HIS A 94 -2.29 -9.25 5.36
N ARG A 95 -2.24 -10.57 5.21
CA ARG A 95 -3.46 -11.39 5.22
C ARG A 95 -4.12 -11.46 6.58
N THR A 96 -3.37 -11.30 7.67
CA THR A 96 -3.87 -11.44 9.04
C THR A 96 -3.58 -10.23 9.93
N LEU A 97 -2.44 -9.57 9.76
CA LEU A 97 -2.05 -8.42 10.58
C LEU A 97 -2.65 -7.12 10.03
N PRO A 98 -2.90 -6.11 10.90
CA PRO A 98 -3.53 -4.85 10.48
C PRO A 98 -2.52 -3.91 9.79
N VAL A 99 -2.07 -4.30 8.61
CA VAL A 99 -1.09 -3.55 7.81
C VAL A 99 -1.53 -3.56 6.36
N PHE A 100 -1.62 -2.37 5.75
CA PHE A 100 -1.80 -2.26 4.31
C PHE A 100 -1.16 -0.98 3.78
N SER A 101 -0.96 -0.90 2.47
CA SER A 101 -0.31 0.25 1.88
C SER A 101 -0.71 0.43 0.43
N VAL A 102 -0.58 1.68 -0.05
CA VAL A 102 -0.81 2.05 -1.45
C VAL A 102 0.36 2.87 -1.98
N GLN A 103 0.70 2.66 -3.25
CA GLN A 103 1.84 3.36 -3.88
C GLN A 103 1.48 4.78 -4.30
N TYR A 104 0.23 5.04 -4.65
CA TYR A 104 -0.20 6.35 -5.09
C TYR A 104 -0.53 7.28 -3.92
N HIS A 105 -0.83 8.55 -4.22
CA HIS A 105 -1.23 9.55 -3.23
C HIS A 105 -2.75 9.68 -3.21
N PRO A 106 -3.47 8.99 -2.29
CA PRO A 106 -4.93 9.05 -2.26
C PRO A 106 -5.47 10.44 -1.92
N GLU A 107 -4.72 11.23 -1.16
CA GLU A 107 -5.10 12.60 -0.80
C GLU A 107 -5.09 13.56 -1.99
N ALA A 108 -4.40 13.22 -3.06
CA ALA A 108 -4.27 14.02 -4.27
C ALA A 108 -5.03 13.43 -5.46
N ALA A 109 -6.02 12.57 -5.23
CA ALA A 109 -6.75 11.89 -6.29
C ALA A 109 -7.57 12.89 -7.11
N PRO A 110 -7.45 12.88 -8.46
CA PRO A 110 -8.29 13.72 -9.31
C PRO A 110 -9.70 13.15 -9.45
N GLY A 111 -10.66 14.01 -9.70
CA GLY A 111 -12.04 13.63 -10.04
C GLY A 111 -12.96 13.44 -8.84
N PRO A 112 -14.22 13.06 -9.10
CA PRO A 112 -15.24 13.01 -8.06
C PRO A 112 -15.18 11.78 -7.15
N ARG A 113 -14.35 10.79 -7.48
CA ARG A 113 -14.22 9.59 -6.66
C ARG A 113 -13.45 9.88 -5.40
N ASP A 114 -14.07 9.57 -4.28
CA ASP A 114 -13.57 9.84 -2.95
C ASP A 114 -12.49 8.82 -2.54
N PRO A 115 -11.22 9.24 -2.37
CA PRO A 115 -10.17 8.34 -1.88
C PRO A 115 -10.30 8.07 -0.37
N GLN A 116 -11.27 8.70 0.28
CA GLN A 116 -11.47 8.59 1.73
C GLN A 116 -11.76 7.16 2.19
N TYR A 117 -12.17 6.25 1.28
CA TYR A 117 -12.44 4.87 1.67
C TYR A 117 -11.22 4.18 2.28
N LEU A 118 -10.00 4.53 1.84
CA LEU A 118 -8.77 3.98 2.42
C LEU A 118 -8.58 4.44 3.86
N PHE A 119 -8.87 5.71 4.13
CA PHE A 119 -8.78 6.26 5.50
C PHE A 119 -9.87 5.69 6.39
N ARG A 120 -11.07 5.46 5.84
CA ARG A 120 -12.14 4.78 6.59
C ARG A 120 -11.75 3.34 6.93
N ASP A 121 -11.15 2.62 6.01
CA ASP A 121 -10.68 1.25 6.24
C ASP A 121 -9.61 1.23 7.33
N PHE A 122 -8.70 2.20 7.32
CA PHE A 122 -7.68 2.32 8.35
C PHE A 122 -8.30 2.63 9.71
N ARG A 123 -9.27 3.52 9.79
CA ARG A 123 -9.98 3.81 11.05
C ARG A 123 -10.70 2.57 11.59
N LYS A 124 -11.32 1.76 10.73
CA LYS A 124 -11.94 0.49 11.14
C LYS A 124 -10.90 -0.47 11.68
N MET A 125 -9.74 -0.54 11.05
CA MET A 125 -8.62 -1.37 11.47
C MET A 125 -8.11 -0.96 12.87
N ILE A 126 -7.99 0.35 13.12
CA ILE A 126 -7.62 0.89 14.43
C ILE A 126 -8.66 0.51 15.49
N ALA A 127 -9.94 0.67 15.19
CA ALA A 127 -11.02 0.34 16.12
C ALA A 127 -11.03 -1.15 16.46
N ALA A 128 -10.82 -2.02 15.48
CA ALA A 128 -10.73 -3.47 15.70
C ALA A 128 -9.54 -3.84 16.57
N SER A 129 -8.38 -3.20 16.36
CA SER A 129 -7.17 -3.40 17.15
C SER A 129 -7.38 -2.99 18.61
N LYS A 130 -8.03 -1.86 18.85
CA LYS A 130 -8.36 -1.39 20.20
C LYS A 130 -9.26 -2.39 20.93
N ARG A 131 -10.26 -2.94 20.26
CA ARG A 131 -11.15 -3.95 20.84
C ARG A 131 -10.41 -5.22 21.24
N GLN A 132 -9.44 -5.66 20.43
CA GLN A 132 -8.62 -6.84 20.74
C GLN A 132 -7.74 -6.60 21.98
N HIS A 133 -7.18 -5.39 22.11
CA HIS A 133 -6.29 -5.05 23.22
C HIS A 133 -7.03 -4.72 24.52
N ALA A 134 -8.33 -4.45 24.44
CA ALA A 134 -9.16 -4.15 25.60
C ALA A 134 -9.64 -5.40 26.35
N ARG A 135 -9.34 -6.59 25.83
CA ARG A 135 -9.76 -7.88 26.45
C ARG A 135 -8.70 -8.46 27.36
#